data_493d3f44affd77da9e7015718ea850c7
#
_entry.id   493d3f44affd77da9e7015718ea850c7
#
_cell.length_a   1.000
_cell.length_b   1.000
_cell.length_c   1.000
_cell.angle_alpha   90.00
_cell.angle_beta   90.00
_cell.angle_gamma   90.00
#
_symmetry.space_group_name_H-M   'P 1'
#
loop_
_entity.id
_entity.type
_entity.pdbx_description
1 polymer ?
#
loop_
_entity_poly.entity_id
_entity_poly.type
_entity_poly.pdbx_seq_one_letter_code
_entity_poly.pdbx_strand_id
1 'polypeptide(L)'
;MKNKIAFVAVGQAGGNIGQLFEQKGYNVLYINTSQEDLDTLEKAKFKYHIPNGEGCNKDRRKAKQLVIDDFDQIAAEIETKIKSELIFVIFASGGGTGSGAGPMLADLLIDDGKTIGAMTIIPNPEESVKSHMNSYECFSELTQIPGLASCFILDNNNGDKLELNSRFVEDFCSFLDIPEKHKSVKGNIDKAEIIETLKAHGMAVVTRQKAQESAEVIKAIHNTPVSYTHLTLP
;
A
#
# COMPACT_ATOMS: atom_id res chain seq x y z
N MET A 1 -15.11 -8.65 -3.39
CA MET A 1 -13.66 -8.41 -3.29
C MET A 1 -13.11 -8.56 -1.85
N LYS A 2 -13.88 -8.22 -0.80
CA LYS A 2 -13.42 -8.16 0.61
C LYS A 2 -12.83 -9.44 1.20
N ASN A 3 -13.19 -10.60 0.63
CA ASN A 3 -12.62 -11.90 1.03
C ASN A 3 -11.38 -12.30 0.21
N LYS A 4 -11.06 -11.54 -0.84
CA LYS A 4 -9.93 -11.81 -1.74
C LYS A 4 -8.74 -10.89 -1.51
N ILE A 5 -8.99 -9.71 -0.94
CA ILE A 5 -7.98 -8.69 -0.70
C ILE A 5 -8.00 -8.30 0.77
N ALA A 6 -6.81 -8.19 1.35
CA ALA A 6 -6.60 -7.68 2.70
C ALA A 6 -5.38 -6.76 2.74
N PHE A 7 -5.16 -6.12 3.88
CA PHE A 7 -4.13 -5.12 4.04
C PHE A 7 -3.28 -5.38 5.28
N VAL A 8 -1.99 -5.13 5.16
CA VAL A 8 -1.05 -5.05 6.27
C VAL A 8 -0.54 -3.62 6.33
N ALA A 9 -0.97 -2.88 7.33
CA ALA A 9 -0.67 -1.46 7.50
C ALA A 9 0.55 -1.29 8.41
N VAL A 10 1.67 -0.80 7.86
CA VAL A 10 2.96 -0.72 8.55
C VAL A 10 3.30 0.73 8.91
N GLY A 11 3.53 0.97 10.19
CA GLY A 11 3.84 2.27 10.76
C GLY A 11 2.62 3.21 10.80
N GLN A 12 2.81 4.42 11.32
CA GLN A 12 1.72 5.37 11.57
C GLN A 12 0.95 5.76 10.28
N ALA A 13 1.67 6.12 9.22
CA ALA A 13 1.02 6.54 7.97
C ALA A 13 0.29 5.39 7.27
N GLY A 14 0.85 4.18 7.31
CA GLY A 14 0.16 2.96 6.86
C GLY A 14 -1.11 2.72 7.67
N GLY A 15 -1.02 2.89 9.00
CA GLY A 15 -2.16 2.77 9.91
C GLY A 15 -3.31 3.71 9.59
N ASN A 16 -3.01 4.97 9.25
CA ASN A 16 -4.02 5.96 8.89
C ASN A 16 -4.83 5.56 7.64
N ILE A 17 -4.16 5.01 6.62
CA ILE A 17 -4.83 4.51 5.41
C ILE A 17 -5.54 3.18 5.69
N GLY A 18 -4.91 2.30 6.48
CA GLY A 18 -5.50 1.04 6.90
C GLY A 18 -6.88 1.20 7.55
N GLN A 19 -7.05 2.20 8.42
CA GLN A 19 -8.34 2.50 9.05
C GLN A 19 -9.43 2.83 8.03
N LEU A 20 -9.10 3.52 6.93
CA LEU A 20 -10.07 3.84 5.88
C LEU A 20 -10.50 2.57 5.15
N PHE A 21 -9.59 1.62 4.88
CA PHE A 21 -9.95 0.33 4.31
C PHE A 21 -10.77 -0.53 5.30
N GLU A 22 -10.42 -0.53 6.58
CA GLU A 22 -11.17 -1.25 7.60
C GLU A 22 -12.61 -0.72 7.73
N GLN A 23 -12.81 0.61 7.67
CA GLN A 23 -14.12 1.24 7.61
C GLN A 23 -14.94 0.83 6.36
N LYS A 24 -14.29 0.54 5.25
CA LYS A 24 -14.93 -0.05 4.04
C LYS A 24 -15.21 -1.55 4.20
N GLY A 25 -14.81 -2.17 5.30
CA GLY A 25 -15.06 -3.57 5.66
C GLY A 25 -14.04 -4.57 5.13
N TYR A 26 -12.83 -4.12 4.83
CA TYR A 26 -11.68 -4.99 4.54
C TYR A 26 -11.00 -5.45 5.83
N ASN A 27 -10.32 -6.60 5.79
CA ASN A 27 -9.45 -7.04 6.87
C ASN A 27 -8.13 -6.29 6.82
N VAL A 28 -7.73 -5.74 7.97
CA VAL A 28 -6.47 -5.00 8.12
C VAL A 28 -5.75 -5.50 9.36
N LEU A 29 -4.46 -5.82 9.23
CA LEU A 29 -3.54 -6.02 10.34
C LEU A 29 -2.62 -4.80 10.43
N TYR A 30 -2.59 -4.17 11.59
CA TYR A 30 -1.73 -3.02 11.85
C TYR A 30 -0.45 -3.46 12.54
N ILE A 31 0.69 -3.17 11.95
CA ILE A 31 2.02 -3.53 12.44
C ILE A 31 2.82 -2.25 12.69
N ASN A 32 3.38 -2.10 13.87
CA ASN A 32 4.24 -0.97 14.19
C ASN A 32 5.34 -1.36 15.18
N THR A 33 6.45 -0.61 15.16
CA THR A 33 7.53 -0.65 16.13
C THR A 33 7.29 0.30 17.32
N SER A 34 6.24 1.09 17.29
CA SER A 34 5.80 2.00 18.36
C SER A 34 4.45 1.52 18.90
N GLN A 35 4.41 1.18 20.16
CA GLN A 35 3.17 0.85 20.85
C GLN A 35 2.25 2.07 20.95
N GLU A 36 2.81 3.26 21.21
CA GLU A 36 2.05 4.51 21.29
C GLU A 36 1.27 4.79 20.00
N ASP A 37 1.90 4.60 18.83
CA ASP A 37 1.21 4.75 17.55
C ASP A 37 0.07 3.74 17.38
N LEU A 38 0.27 2.48 17.79
CA LEU A 38 -0.79 1.47 17.75
C LEU A 38 -1.96 1.80 18.70
N ASP A 39 -1.67 2.41 19.83
CA ASP A 39 -2.70 2.79 20.79
C ASP A 39 -3.61 3.90 20.25
N THR A 40 -3.11 4.77 19.36
CA THR A 40 -3.94 5.76 18.66
C THR A 40 -5.01 5.15 17.75
N LEU A 41 -4.83 3.90 17.34
CA LEU A 41 -5.76 3.16 16.49
C LEU A 41 -6.87 2.48 17.34
N GLU A 42 -7.69 3.26 18.02
CA GLU A 42 -8.66 2.76 19.02
C GLU A 42 -9.62 1.69 18.49
N LYS A 43 -10.05 1.81 17.22
CA LYS A 43 -11.04 0.92 16.60
C LYS A 43 -10.43 -0.22 15.77
N ALA A 44 -9.11 -0.29 15.69
CA ALA A 44 -8.42 -1.31 14.92
C ALA A 44 -8.63 -2.70 15.52
N LYS A 45 -9.08 -3.64 14.67
CA LYS A 45 -9.44 -4.99 15.11
C LYS A 45 -8.22 -5.87 15.38
N PHE A 46 -7.19 -5.76 14.57
CA PHE A 46 -5.99 -6.58 14.66
C PHE A 46 -4.74 -5.71 14.69
N LYS A 47 -4.06 -5.69 15.81
CA LYS A 47 -2.82 -4.94 16.03
C LYS A 47 -1.69 -5.88 16.38
N TYR A 48 -0.50 -5.58 15.91
CA TYR A 48 0.71 -6.28 16.26
C TYR A 48 1.86 -5.28 16.50
N HIS A 49 2.41 -5.28 17.70
CA HIS A 49 3.60 -4.53 18.05
C HIS A 49 4.83 -5.40 17.84
N ILE A 50 5.77 -4.95 17.01
CA ILE A 50 7.05 -5.63 16.84
C ILE A 50 7.87 -5.43 18.12
N PRO A 51 8.27 -6.51 18.81
CA PRO A 51 9.02 -6.41 20.07
C PRO A 51 10.33 -5.65 19.92
N ASN A 52 10.82 -5.07 21.03
CA ASN A 52 12.04 -4.28 21.08
C ASN A 52 12.05 -3.02 20.19
N GLY A 53 10.88 -2.66 19.63
CA GLY A 53 10.66 -1.42 18.89
C GLY A 53 10.07 -0.34 19.80
N GLU A 54 10.71 0.83 19.83
CA GLU A 54 10.18 2.07 20.45
C GLU A 54 10.14 3.17 19.38
N GLY A 55 9.66 2.79 18.18
CA GLY A 55 9.80 3.60 16.98
C GLY A 55 11.20 3.50 16.38
N CYS A 56 11.36 3.94 15.14
CA CYS A 56 12.63 3.84 14.41
C CYS A 56 13.30 5.18 14.12
N ASN A 57 12.72 6.30 14.51
CA ASN A 57 13.30 7.65 14.32
C ASN A 57 13.96 7.85 12.94
N LYS A 58 13.25 7.51 11.86
CA LYS A 58 13.72 7.53 10.46
C LYS A 58 14.93 6.62 10.17
N ASP A 59 15.23 5.66 11.05
CA ASP A 59 16.25 4.63 10.82
C ASP A 59 15.62 3.38 10.18
N ARG A 60 15.79 3.25 8.86
CA ARG A 60 15.31 2.12 8.07
C ARG A 60 15.98 0.81 8.43
N ARG A 61 17.28 0.84 8.79
CA ARG A 61 18.06 -0.37 9.11
C ARG A 61 17.53 -1.02 10.37
N LYS A 62 17.25 -0.20 11.40
CA LYS A 62 16.61 -0.67 12.63
C LYS A 62 15.26 -1.33 12.31
N ALA A 63 14.43 -0.68 11.50
CA ALA A 63 13.11 -1.23 11.14
C ALA A 63 13.20 -2.57 10.40
N LYS A 64 14.13 -2.71 9.46
CA LYS A 64 14.38 -3.97 8.74
C LYS A 64 14.80 -5.07 9.68
N GLN A 65 15.78 -4.80 10.55
CA GLN A 65 16.28 -5.81 11.48
C GLN A 65 15.17 -6.31 12.41
N LEU A 66 14.34 -5.41 12.93
CA LEU A 66 13.20 -5.78 13.78
C LEU A 66 12.19 -6.68 13.06
N VAL A 67 11.92 -6.43 11.77
CA VAL A 67 11.04 -7.31 10.97
C VAL A 67 11.68 -8.67 10.73
N ILE A 68 12.96 -8.71 10.41
CA ILE A 68 13.69 -9.98 10.18
C ILE A 68 13.68 -10.83 11.45
N ASP A 69 14.03 -10.22 12.59
CA ASP A 69 14.12 -10.92 13.88
C ASP A 69 12.78 -11.49 14.37
N ASP A 70 11.67 -10.87 13.95
CA ASP A 70 10.32 -11.21 14.43
C ASP A 70 9.40 -11.77 13.32
N PHE A 71 9.96 -12.11 12.16
CA PHE A 71 9.18 -12.49 10.98
C PHE A 71 8.27 -13.68 11.22
N ASP A 72 8.72 -14.70 11.91
CA ASP A 72 7.91 -15.91 12.17
C ASP A 72 6.61 -15.56 12.92
N GLN A 73 6.68 -14.63 13.87
CA GLN A 73 5.51 -14.18 14.62
C GLN A 73 4.60 -13.30 13.75
N ILE A 74 5.17 -12.41 12.96
CA ILE A 74 4.42 -11.58 12.01
C ILE A 74 3.69 -12.46 10.99
N ALA A 75 4.35 -13.46 10.43
CA ALA A 75 3.75 -14.40 9.49
C ALA A 75 2.60 -15.20 10.13
N ALA A 76 2.77 -15.67 11.38
CA ALA A 76 1.72 -16.37 12.14
C ALA A 76 0.51 -15.46 12.41
N GLU A 77 0.73 -14.18 12.73
CA GLU A 77 -0.34 -13.19 12.90
C GLU A 77 -1.13 -12.97 11.59
N ILE A 78 -0.41 -12.85 10.47
CA ILE A 78 -1.02 -12.71 9.15
C ILE A 78 -1.84 -13.96 8.81
N GLU A 79 -1.27 -15.15 8.96
CA GLU A 79 -1.94 -16.42 8.65
C GLU A 79 -3.23 -16.62 9.46
N THR A 80 -3.20 -16.20 10.72
CA THR A 80 -4.34 -16.35 11.64
C THR A 80 -5.44 -15.33 11.37
N LYS A 81 -5.08 -14.08 11.07
CA LYS A 81 -6.01 -12.92 11.05
C LYS A 81 -6.38 -12.47 9.65
N ILE A 82 -5.54 -12.76 8.65
CA ILE A 82 -5.71 -12.29 7.27
C ILE A 82 -5.74 -13.49 6.30
N LYS A 83 -6.97 -13.91 5.97
CA LYS A 83 -7.18 -14.98 4.97
C LYS A 83 -7.61 -14.34 3.65
N SER A 84 -6.64 -14.08 2.76
CA SER A 84 -6.89 -13.41 1.48
C SER A 84 -5.96 -13.92 0.39
N GLU A 85 -6.43 -13.83 -0.85
CA GLU A 85 -5.68 -14.25 -2.04
C GLU A 85 -4.56 -13.25 -2.39
N LEU A 86 -4.79 -11.97 -2.10
CA LEU A 86 -3.85 -10.87 -2.34
C LEU A 86 -3.79 -9.96 -1.12
N ILE A 87 -2.59 -9.67 -0.65
CA ILE A 87 -2.36 -8.79 0.49
C ILE A 87 -1.58 -7.55 0.02
N PHE A 88 -2.06 -6.37 0.36
CA PHE A 88 -1.31 -5.14 0.15
C PHE A 88 -0.63 -4.68 1.44
N VAL A 89 0.68 -4.47 1.38
CA VAL A 89 1.44 -3.84 2.46
C VAL A 89 1.40 -2.33 2.27
N ILE A 90 0.85 -1.60 3.24
CA ILE A 90 0.66 -0.14 3.19
C ILE A 90 1.67 0.55 4.09
N PHE A 91 2.45 1.49 3.56
CA PHE A 91 3.48 2.21 4.32
C PHE A 91 3.88 3.53 3.68
N ALA A 92 4.54 4.42 4.45
CA ALA A 92 5.17 5.61 3.90
C ALA A 92 6.64 5.34 3.56
N SER A 93 7.07 5.76 2.38
CA SER A 93 8.44 5.59 1.92
C SER A 93 9.47 6.49 2.62
N GLY A 94 9.03 7.63 3.19
CA GLY A 94 9.91 8.61 3.83
C GLY A 94 10.14 8.40 5.33
N GLY A 95 9.32 7.59 6.00
CA GLY A 95 9.41 7.31 7.44
C GLY A 95 10.58 6.39 7.81
N GLY A 96 10.71 6.06 9.08
CA GLY A 96 11.66 5.03 9.57
C GLY A 96 11.04 3.64 9.47
N THR A 97 10.00 3.39 10.26
CA THR A 97 9.32 2.09 10.32
C THR A 97 8.78 1.69 8.95
N GLY A 98 7.90 2.50 8.34
CA GLY A 98 7.26 2.16 7.08
C GLY A 98 8.24 1.90 5.94
N SER A 99 9.20 2.80 5.72
CA SER A 99 10.14 2.70 4.60
C SER A 99 11.15 1.55 4.72
N GLY A 100 11.48 1.15 5.95
CA GLY A 100 12.37 0.02 6.20
C GLY A 100 11.61 -1.31 6.30
N ALA A 101 10.60 -1.38 7.14
CA ALA A 101 9.82 -2.59 7.38
C ALA A 101 8.91 -2.97 6.21
N GLY A 102 8.33 -1.99 5.50
CA GLY A 102 7.37 -2.26 4.42
C GLY A 102 7.94 -3.12 3.30
N PRO A 103 9.01 -2.68 2.59
CA PRO A 103 9.63 -3.49 1.55
C PRO A 103 10.16 -4.82 2.06
N MET A 104 10.82 -4.84 3.22
CA MET A 104 11.38 -6.06 3.83
C MET A 104 10.26 -7.06 4.13
N LEU A 105 9.17 -6.63 4.71
CA LEU A 105 8.03 -7.50 5.00
C LEU A 105 7.40 -8.03 3.71
N ALA A 106 7.27 -7.19 2.69
CA ALA A 106 6.72 -7.62 1.41
C ALA A 106 7.57 -8.74 0.78
N ASP A 107 8.89 -8.57 0.79
CA ASP A 107 9.85 -9.55 0.27
C ASP A 107 9.76 -10.89 1.02
N LEU A 108 9.86 -10.85 2.34
CA LEU A 108 9.77 -12.05 3.18
C LEU A 108 8.43 -12.79 3.05
N LEU A 109 7.31 -12.07 2.90
CA LEU A 109 6.00 -12.69 2.71
C LEU A 109 5.86 -13.32 1.32
N ILE A 110 6.52 -12.78 0.29
CA ILE A 110 6.58 -13.40 -1.04
C ILE A 110 7.38 -14.69 -0.97
N ASP A 111 8.51 -14.68 -0.28
CA ASP A 111 9.33 -15.88 -0.05
C ASP A 111 8.56 -16.95 0.74
N ASP A 112 7.66 -16.54 1.65
CA ASP A 112 6.71 -17.42 2.36
C ASP A 112 5.52 -17.88 1.48
N GLY A 113 5.54 -17.58 0.19
CA GLY A 113 4.57 -18.03 -0.79
C GLY A 113 3.27 -17.23 -0.88
N LYS A 114 3.22 -16.02 -0.30
CA LYS A 114 2.04 -15.14 -0.36
C LYS A 114 2.08 -14.24 -1.60
N THR A 115 0.93 -13.88 -2.12
CA THR A 115 0.82 -12.88 -3.18
C THR A 115 0.71 -11.49 -2.55
N ILE A 116 1.74 -10.67 -2.74
CA ILE A 116 1.88 -9.38 -2.08
C ILE A 116 1.96 -8.25 -3.11
N GLY A 117 1.14 -7.21 -2.90
CA GLY A 117 1.28 -5.91 -3.52
C GLY A 117 1.72 -4.86 -2.49
N ALA A 118 2.03 -3.66 -2.93
CA ALA A 118 2.39 -2.55 -2.07
C ALA A 118 1.53 -1.32 -2.31
N MET A 119 1.34 -0.51 -1.27
CA MET A 119 0.78 0.83 -1.36
C MET A 119 1.70 1.76 -0.58
N THR A 120 2.36 2.66 -1.26
CA THR A 120 3.36 3.52 -0.61
C THR A 120 3.07 5.00 -0.81
N ILE A 121 3.27 5.76 0.25
CA ILE A 121 3.08 7.20 0.26
C ILE A 121 4.44 7.86 0.10
N ILE A 122 4.59 8.76 -0.87
CA ILE A 122 5.80 9.54 -1.04
C ILE A 122 5.83 10.73 -0.06
N PRO A 123 7.03 11.17 0.40
CA PRO A 123 7.14 12.31 1.28
C PRO A 123 6.79 13.60 0.56
N ASN A 124 6.25 14.57 1.31
CA ASN A 124 6.05 15.93 0.82
C ASN A 124 7.42 16.61 0.54
N PRO A 125 7.56 17.45 -0.50
CA PRO A 125 8.80 18.15 -0.81
C PRO A 125 9.42 18.95 0.36
N GLU A 126 8.59 19.41 1.29
CA GLU A 126 9.02 20.16 2.47
C GLU A 126 9.55 19.25 3.61
N GLU A 127 9.43 17.93 3.46
CA GLU A 127 9.97 17.01 4.46
C GLU A 127 11.52 17.02 4.47
N SER A 128 12.08 16.47 5.52
CA SER A 128 13.54 16.44 5.70
C SER A 128 14.26 15.68 4.57
N VAL A 129 15.51 16.06 4.30
CA VAL A 129 16.41 15.35 3.37
C VAL A 129 16.45 13.85 3.71
N LYS A 130 16.45 13.51 4.99
CA LYS A 130 16.42 12.11 5.44
C LYS A 130 15.16 11.37 4.96
N SER A 131 13.99 12.02 4.93
CA SER A 131 12.77 11.42 4.39
C SER A 131 12.89 11.14 2.90
N HIS A 132 13.48 12.05 2.13
CA HIS A 132 13.67 11.85 0.70
C HIS A 132 14.70 10.76 0.39
N MET A 133 15.79 10.70 1.17
CA MET A 133 16.77 9.60 1.07
C MET A 133 16.12 8.25 1.39
N ASN A 134 15.35 8.19 2.47
CA ASN A 134 14.60 6.98 2.83
C ASN A 134 13.65 6.54 1.71
N SER A 135 12.97 7.51 1.09
CA SER A 135 12.05 7.25 -0.02
C SER A 135 12.79 6.69 -1.23
N TYR A 136 13.90 7.29 -1.62
CA TYR A 136 14.74 6.82 -2.72
C TYR A 136 15.20 5.37 -2.51
N GLU A 137 15.78 5.08 -1.34
CA GLU A 137 16.21 3.73 -0.99
C GLU A 137 15.03 2.73 -0.95
N CYS A 138 13.88 3.15 -0.42
CA CYS A 138 12.68 2.35 -0.36
C CYS A 138 12.20 1.94 -1.77
N PHE A 139 12.14 2.89 -2.71
CA PHE A 139 11.76 2.59 -4.09
C PHE A 139 12.79 1.73 -4.81
N SER A 140 14.09 1.97 -4.56
CA SER A 140 15.15 1.12 -5.09
C SER A 140 14.98 -0.34 -4.67
N GLU A 141 14.59 -0.57 -3.42
CA GLU A 141 14.31 -1.93 -2.92
C GLU A 141 13.03 -2.51 -3.53
N LEU A 142 11.93 -1.76 -3.55
CA LEU A 142 10.67 -2.23 -4.13
C LEU A 142 10.81 -2.69 -5.58
N THR A 143 11.63 -2.00 -6.38
CA THR A 143 11.89 -2.39 -7.77
C THR A 143 12.71 -3.67 -7.90
N GLN A 144 13.35 -4.12 -6.85
CA GLN A 144 14.21 -5.32 -6.84
C GLN A 144 13.52 -6.55 -6.23
N ILE A 145 12.32 -6.40 -5.63
CA ILE A 145 11.59 -7.53 -5.03
C ILE A 145 11.00 -8.42 -6.13
N PRO A 146 11.49 -9.65 -6.31
CA PRO A 146 10.93 -10.57 -7.30
C PRO A 146 9.51 -10.98 -6.91
N GLY A 147 8.60 -10.99 -7.87
CA GLY A 147 7.23 -11.44 -7.62
C GLY A 147 6.33 -10.43 -6.88
N LEU A 148 6.82 -9.21 -6.59
CA LEU A 148 5.95 -8.15 -6.10
C LEU A 148 4.87 -7.87 -7.14
N ALA A 149 3.61 -7.91 -6.73
CA ALA A 149 2.46 -7.53 -7.54
C ALA A 149 2.44 -6.00 -7.77
N SER A 150 1.31 -5.41 -8.07
CA SER A 150 1.22 -3.96 -8.27
C SER A 150 1.66 -3.17 -7.04
N CYS A 151 2.43 -2.11 -7.26
CA CYS A 151 2.82 -1.14 -6.25
C CYS A 151 2.12 0.19 -6.53
N PHE A 152 1.13 0.54 -5.71
CA PHE A 152 0.43 1.81 -5.80
C PHE A 152 1.19 2.92 -5.12
N ILE A 153 1.33 4.05 -5.81
CA ILE A 153 2.01 5.24 -5.31
C ILE A 153 0.98 6.31 -4.96
N LEU A 154 1.03 6.78 -3.72
CA LEU A 154 0.20 7.88 -3.23
C LEU A 154 1.06 9.13 -3.11
N ASP A 155 0.64 10.17 -3.82
CA ASP A 155 1.30 11.46 -3.76
C ASP A 155 0.55 12.40 -2.80
N ASN A 156 1.23 12.80 -1.73
CA ASN A 156 0.70 13.72 -0.73
C ASN A 156 1.03 15.20 -1.00
N ASN A 157 1.53 15.52 -2.20
CA ASN A 157 2.08 16.86 -2.47
C ASN A 157 1.03 17.93 -2.80
N ASN A 158 -0.18 17.51 -3.19
CA ASN A 158 -1.16 18.43 -3.79
C ASN A 158 -2.47 18.52 -2.98
N GLY A 159 -2.40 18.60 -1.65
CA GLY A 159 -3.60 18.79 -0.84
C GLY A 159 -3.46 18.35 0.62
N ASP A 160 -4.58 18.35 1.32
CA ASP A 160 -4.65 17.83 2.67
C ASP A 160 -4.44 16.31 2.68
N LYS A 161 -3.57 15.82 3.57
CA LYS A 161 -3.20 14.40 3.65
C LYS A 161 -4.39 13.49 3.94
N LEU A 162 -5.34 13.93 4.75
CA LEU A 162 -6.51 13.13 5.11
C LEU A 162 -7.48 13.02 3.92
N GLU A 163 -7.65 14.13 3.19
CA GLU A 163 -8.48 14.15 1.98
C GLU A 163 -7.85 13.28 0.87
N LEU A 164 -6.53 13.38 0.65
CA LEU A 164 -5.83 12.58 -0.35
C LEU A 164 -5.89 11.08 -0.03
N ASN A 165 -5.69 10.71 1.23
CA ASN A 165 -5.83 9.32 1.67
C ASN A 165 -7.26 8.80 1.47
N SER A 166 -8.27 9.59 1.85
CA SER A 166 -9.68 9.23 1.68
C SER A 166 -10.03 9.05 0.21
N ARG A 167 -9.60 9.98 -0.64
CA ARG A 167 -9.82 9.94 -2.08
C ARG A 167 -9.17 8.69 -2.71
N PHE A 168 -7.92 8.40 -2.36
CA PHE A 168 -7.25 7.20 -2.84
C PHE A 168 -8.03 5.93 -2.48
N VAL A 169 -8.44 5.78 -1.22
CA VAL A 169 -9.19 4.60 -0.76
C VAL A 169 -10.55 4.51 -1.47
N GLU A 170 -11.23 5.64 -1.69
CA GLU A 170 -12.50 5.66 -2.43
C GLU A 170 -12.32 5.25 -3.89
N ASP A 171 -11.30 5.76 -4.56
CA ASP A 171 -11.01 5.46 -5.95
C ASP A 171 -10.57 3.99 -6.12
N PHE A 172 -9.72 3.49 -5.22
CA PHE A 172 -9.32 2.10 -5.20
C PHE A 172 -10.50 1.16 -4.93
N CYS A 173 -11.33 1.46 -3.94
CA CYS A 173 -12.55 0.68 -3.69
C CYS A 173 -13.53 0.74 -4.87
N SER A 174 -13.64 1.89 -5.53
CA SER A 174 -14.49 2.03 -6.73
C SER A 174 -13.98 1.16 -7.88
N PHE A 175 -12.67 1.06 -8.07
CA PHE A 175 -12.05 0.13 -9.01
C PHE A 175 -12.38 -1.33 -8.65
N LEU A 176 -12.27 -1.72 -7.40
CA LEU A 176 -12.60 -3.07 -6.94
C LEU A 176 -14.08 -3.42 -7.10
N ASP A 177 -14.95 -2.43 -7.06
CA ASP A 177 -16.41 -2.60 -7.17
C ASP A 177 -16.92 -2.61 -8.63
N ILE A 178 -16.07 -2.40 -9.64
CA ILE A 178 -16.44 -2.41 -11.06
C ILE A 178 -17.27 -3.64 -11.42
N PRO A 179 -16.88 -4.89 -11.06
CA PRO A 179 -17.65 -6.07 -11.42
C PRO A 179 -19.08 -6.10 -10.89
N GLU A 180 -19.33 -5.40 -9.79
CA GLU A 180 -20.65 -5.39 -9.14
C GLU A 180 -21.50 -4.20 -9.58
N LYS A 181 -20.88 -3.05 -9.80
CA LYS A 181 -21.57 -1.78 -10.08
C LYS A 181 -21.71 -1.45 -11.57
N HIS A 182 -20.80 -1.96 -12.41
CA HIS A 182 -20.74 -1.60 -13.82
C HIS A 182 -21.00 -2.82 -14.71
N LYS A 183 -22.25 -2.98 -15.14
CA LYS A 183 -22.62 -4.00 -16.12
C LYS A 183 -22.84 -3.34 -17.48
N SER A 184 -22.20 -3.85 -18.52
CA SER A 184 -22.33 -3.36 -19.89
C SER A 184 -22.73 -4.48 -20.83
N VAL A 185 -23.58 -4.14 -21.80
CA VAL A 185 -23.97 -5.06 -22.89
C VAL A 185 -22.79 -5.40 -23.81
N LYS A 186 -21.76 -4.55 -23.84
CA LYS A 186 -20.57 -4.71 -24.70
C LYS A 186 -19.42 -5.49 -24.06
N GLY A 187 -19.56 -5.88 -22.82
CA GLY A 187 -18.54 -6.62 -22.07
C GLY A 187 -18.58 -6.23 -20.58
N ASN A 188 -18.26 -7.18 -19.72
CA ASN A 188 -18.17 -6.96 -18.28
C ASN A 188 -16.78 -7.36 -17.83
N ILE A 189 -16.22 -6.58 -16.93
CA ILE A 189 -15.00 -6.95 -16.17
C ILE A 189 -15.46 -7.78 -14.99
N ASP A 190 -14.89 -8.96 -14.80
CA ASP A 190 -15.22 -9.81 -13.67
C ASP A 190 -14.22 -9.66 -12.50
N LYS A 191 -14.51 -10.38 -11.38
CA LYS A 191 -13.65 -10.31 -10.19
C LYS A 191 -12.28 -10.94 -10.41
N ALA A 192 -12.17 -11.93 -11.28
CA ALA A 192 -10.90 -12.58 -11.58
C ALA A 192 -9.99 -11.63 -12.38
N GLU A 193 -10.54 -10.93 -13.36
CA GLU A 193 -9.83 -9.94 -14.16
C GLU A 193 -9.30 -8.77 -13.28
N ILE A 194 -10.07 -8.31 -12.28
CA ILE A 194 -9.59 -7.32 -11.32
C ILE A 194 -8.40 -7.86 -10.52
N ILE A 195 -8.50 -9.09 -10.02
CA ILE A 195 -7.41 -9.71 -9.25
C ILE A 195 -6.17 -9.90 -10.11
N GLU A 196 -6.30 -10.39 -11.34
CA GLU A 196 -5.16 -10.53 -12.28
C GLU A 196 -4.52 -9.18 -12.62
N THR A 197 -5.33 -8.14 -12.80
CA THR A 197 -4.81 -6.77 -12.99
C THR A 197 -3.98 -6.31 -11.79
N LEU A 198 -4.44 -6.58 -10.56
CA LEU A 198 -3.74 -6.22 -9.35
C LEU A 198 -2.49 -7.06 -9.08
N LYS A 199 -2.44 -8.28 -9.61
CA LYS A 199 -1.25 -9.16 -9.53
C LYS A 199 -0.17 -8.77 -10.54
N ALA A 200 -0.49 -7.95 -11.54
CA ALA A 200 0.49 -7.50 -12.53
C ALA A 200 1.62 -6.72 -11.84
N HIS A 201 2.86 -7.12 -12.12
CA HIS A 201 4.04 -6.43 -11.60
C HIS A 201 4.17 -5.03 -12.19
N GLY A 202 4.44 -4.05 -11.36
CA GLY A 202 4.74 -2.68 -11.78
C GLY A 202 4.23 -1.61 -10.82
N MET A 203 4.68 -0.37 -11.08
CA MET A 203 4.17 0.81 -10.38
C MET A 203 2.80 1.18 -10.96
N ALA A 204 1.85 1.50 -10.10
CA ALA A 204 0.48 1.78 -10.47
C ALA A 204 -0.05 3.04 -9.79
N VAL A 205 -1.01 3.67 -10.44
CA VAL A 205 -1.85 4.71 -9.85
C VAL A 205 -3.30 4.38 -10.13
N VAL A 206 -4.19 4.76 -9.23
CA VAL A 206 -5.62 4.70 -9.44
C VAL A 206 -6.19 6.11 -9.48
N THR A 207 -6.99 6.38 -10.49
CA THR A 207 -7.69 7.65 -10.62
C THR A 207 -9.07 7.42 -11.18
N ARG A 208 -10.02 8.27 -10.80
CA ARG A 208 -11.39 8.25 -11.30
C ARG A 208 -11.67 9.55 -12.05
N GLN A 209 -12.02 9.42 -13.31
CA GLN A 209 -12.35 10.55 -14.17
C GLN A 209 -13.77 10.39 -14.75
N LYS A 210 -14.48 11.49 -14.87
CA LYS A 210 -15.69 11.55 -15.68
C LYS A 210 -15.25 11.91 -17.10
N ALA A 211 -15.39 10.98 -18.02
CA ALA A 211 -15.07 11.22 -19.42
C ALA A 211 -16.20 10.69 -20.30
N GLN A 212 -16.60 11.48 -21.29
CA GLN A 212 -17.62 11.10 -22.27
C GLN A 212 -17.00 10.58 -23.56
N GLU A 213 -15.77 10.99 -23.86
CA GLU A 213 -15.04 10.63 -25.07
C GLU A 213 -13.65 10.04 -24.75
N SER A 214 -13.14 9.20 -25.65
CA SER A 214 -11.82 8.58 -25.51
C SER A 214 -10.69 9.60 -25.39
N ALA A 215 -10.80 10.74 -26.06
CA ALA A 215 -9.81 11.82 -25.97
C ALA A 215 -9.71 12.42 -24.55
N GLU A 216 -10.84 12.52 -23.83
CA GLU A 216 -10.86 12.99 -22.45
C GLU A 216 -10.19 11.98 -21.51
N VAL A 217 -10.37 10.67 -21.76
CA VAL A 217 -9.70 9.61 -21.01
C VAL A 217 -8.19 9.69 -21.18
N ILE A 218 -7.72 9.81 -22.42
CA ILE A 218 -6.28 9.94 -22.74
C ILE A 218 -5.69 11.19 -22.05
N LYS A 219 -6.40 12.32 -22.15
CA LYS A 219 -5.96 13.56 -21.48
C LYS A 219 -5.92 13.41 -19.97
N ALA A 220 -6.89 12.72 -19.37
CA ALA A 220 -6.91 12.46 -17.95
C ALA A 220 -5.73 11.57 -17.51
N ILE A 221 -5.39 10.53 -18.29
CA ILE A 221 -4.22 9.68 -18.06
C ILE A 221 -2.93 10.52 -18.10
N HIS A 222 -2.75 11.36 -19.11
CA HIS A 222 -1.57 12.21 -19.23
C HIS A 222 -1.45 13.27 -18.12
N ASN A 223 -2.58 13.74 -17.60
CA ASN A 223 -2.60 14.74 -16.53
C ASN A 223 -2.61 14.13 -15.12
N THR A 224 -2.68 12.81 -15.01
CA THR A 224 -2.56 12.16 -13.70
C THR A 224 -1.12 12.34 -13.22
N PRO A 225 -0.90 12.97 -12.04
CA PRO A 225 0.42 13.13 -11.53
C PRO A 225 1.00 11.77 -11.15
N VAL A 226 1.75 11.21 -12.06
CA VAL A 226 2.55 10.02 -11.83
C VAL A 226 3.98 10.48 -11.75
N SER A 227 4.64 10.15 -10.67
CA SER A 227 6.08 10.35 -10.54
C SER A 227 6.80 9.41 -11.52
N TYR A 228 6.76 9.78 -12.81
CA TYR A 228 7.47 9.03 -13.82
C TYR A 228 8.93 9.44 -13.83
N THR A 229 9.75 8.61 -13.27
CA THR A 229 11.15 8.69 -13.61
C THR A 229 11.59 7.64 -14.63
N HIS A 230 10.86 6.57 -14.83
CA HIS A 230 11.25 5.54 -15.81
C HIS A 230 10.07 4.73 -16.37
N LEU A 231 9.32 5.32 -17.28
CA LEU A 231 8.65 4.56 -18.34
C LEU A 231 9.20 5.03 -19.69
N THR A 232 10.41 4.67 -19.97
CA THR A 232 10.84 4.49 -21.35
C THR A 232 10.32 3.12 -21.76
N LEU A 233 9.19 3.10 -22.40
CA LEU A 233 8.82 1.97 -23.23
C LEU A 233 9.80 1.94 -24.41
N PRO A 234 10.30 0.78 -24.79
CA PRO A 234 11.13 0.63 -25.97
C PRO A 234 10.38 0.98 -27.26
#